data_39b5ebdba123c67eb8ed11c9b78db1bf
#
_entry.id   39b5ebdba123c67eb8ed11c9b78db1bf
#
_cell.length_a   1.000
_cell.length_b   1.000
_cell.length_c   1.000
_cell.angle_alpha   90.00
_cell.angle_beta   90.00
_cell.angle_gamma   90.00
#
_symmetry.space_group_name_H-M   'P 1'
#
loop_
_entity.id
_entity.type
_entity.pdbx_description
1 polymer ?
#
loop_
_entity_poly.entity_id
_entity_poly.type
_entity_poly.pdbx_seq_one_letter_code
_entity_poly.pdbx_strand_id
1 'polypeptide(L)'
;MRFSCAARTDTGVVRSGNEDNYLMLADRGVFIVADGMGGHAAGEVASEMAVRIISRELGSLRGLNDDQAGERMRHAIIEANAAIFDRTLTEHDKRGMGTTTTALILLPQRYLLGQVGDSRAYLLRDGHFLQVTKDHSYVQEQVDLGLLTPEQARVHPYSNVITRCIGANAEVVPDLYFGHLRPGDVLLLASDGLTGMLEDEYLAQILKGEGGPQQWVDRLINEANRRGGLDNITAILIRIEPDAPAA
;
A
#
# COMPACT_ATOMS: atom_id res chain seq x y z
N MET A 1 -16.24 -4.50 -15.90
CA MET A 1 -15.03 -3.66 -15.86
C MET A 1 -13.83 -4.57 -16.09
N ARG A 2 -12.98 -4.25 -17.05
CA ARG A 2 -11.71 -4.95 -17.31
C ARG A 2 -10.57 -4.10 -16.76
N PHE A 3 -9.50 -4.72 -16.34
CA PHE A 3 -8.27 -4.06 -15.90
C PHE A 3 -7.06 -4.94 -16.21
N SER A 4 -5.91 -4.33 -16.32
CA SER A 4 -4.60 -4.98 -16.34
C SER A 4 -3.84 -4.57 -15.08
N CYS A 5 -3.00 -5.47 -14.57
CA CYS A 5 -2.25 -5.21 -13.35
C CYS A 5 -0.89 -5.89 -13.39
N ALA A 6 0.04 -5.34 -12.62
CA ALA A 6 1.36 -5.91 -12.38
C ALA A 6 1.85 -5.52 -10.99
N ALA A 7 2.71 -6.34 -10.43
CA ALA A 7 3.36 -6.07 -9.15
C ALA A 7 4.83 -6.49 -9.19
N ARG A 8 5.65 -5.81 -8.41
CA ARG A 8 7.04 -6.20 -8.17
C ARG A 8 7.45 -5.76 -6.77
N THR A 9 8.24 -6.60 -6.11
CA THR A 9 8.98 -6.28 -4.90
C THR A 9 10.47 -6.45 -5.17
N ASP A 10 11.31 -5.69 -4.47
CA ASP A 10 12.76 -5.72 -4.58
C ASP A 10 13.37 -5.40 -3.21
N THR A 11 14.44 -6.09 -2.84
CA THR A 11 15.10 -5.88 -1.54
C THR A 11 15.72 -4.50 -1.41
N GLY A 12 15.90 -3.80 -2.52
CA GLY A 12 16.69 -2.58 -2.54
C GLY A 12 18.19 -2.87 -2.63
N VAL A 13 19.00 -1.82 -2.53
CA VAL A 13 20.47 -1.92 -2.68
C VAL A 13 21.15 -2.04 -1.31
N VAL A 14 20.52 -1.55 -0.25
CA VAL A 14 21.14 -1.41 1.09
C VAL A 14 20.73 -2.53 2.04
N ARG A 15 19.48 -2.98 1.96
CA ARG A 15 18.94 -4.00 2.85
C ARG A 15 19.45 -5.40 2.49
N SER A 16 19.60 -6.26 3.49
CA SER A 16 20.02 -7.68 3.30
C SER A 16 18.85 -8.65 3.16
N GLY A 17 17.65 -8.26 3.60
CA GLY A 17 16.40 -9.01 3.53
C GLY A 17 15.27 -8.14 3.03
N ASN A 18 14.18 -8.76 2.61
CA ASN A 18 12.98 -8.07 2.18
C ASN A 18 11.86 -8.34 3.20
N GLU A 19 11.48 -7.31 3.96
CA GLU A 19 10.39 -7.35 4.94
C GLU A 19 9.06 -6.87 4.34
N ASP A 20 9.07 -6.34 3.10
CA ASP A 20 7.87 -6.04 2.34
C ASP A 20 7.17 -7.33 1.90
N ASN A 21 5.85 -7.29 1.88
CA ASN A 21 5.02 -8.33 1.29
C ASN A 21 3.88 -7.74 0.47
N TYR A 22 3.44 -8.47 -0.55
CA TYR A 22 2.30 -8.03 -1.36
C TYR A 22 1.43 -9.21 -1.81
N LEU A 23 0.21 -8.91 -2.19
CA LEU A 23 -0.70 -9.85 -2.81
C LEU A 23 -1.43 -9.20 -3.98
N MET A 24 -1.56 -9.97 -5.07
CA MET A 24 -2.34 -9.59 -6.23
C MET A 24 -3.27 -10.75 -6.61
N LEU A 25 -4.54 -10.68 -6.18
CA LEU A 25 -5.60 -11.61 -6.57
C LEU A 25 -6.47 -10.94 -7.64
N ALA A 26 -5.97 -10.91 -8.88
CA ALA A 26 -6.61 -10.22 -9.99
C ALA A 26 -8.03 -10.75 -10.30
N ASP A 27 -8.26 -12.05 -10.21
CA ASP A 27 -9.56 -12.69 -10.39
C ASP A 27 -10.63 -12.25 -9.38
N ARG A 28 -10.19 -11.75 -8.22
CA ARG A 28 -11.03 -11.27 -7.14
C ARG A 28 -11.01 -9.75 -6.99
N GLY A 29 -10.10 -9.06 -7.70
CA GLY A 29 -9.91 -7.62 -7.59
C GLY A 29 -9.35 -7.18 -6.23
N VAL A 30 -8.52 -8.02 -5.58
CA VAL A 30 -7.90 -7.73 -4.28
C VAL A 30 -6.40 -7.54 -4.45
N PHE A 31 -5.89 -6.43 -3.90
CA PHE A 31 -4.49 -6.04 -3.97
C PHE A 31 -4.04 -5.52 -2.61
N ILE A 32 -2.90 -5.96 -2.12
CA ILE A 32 -2.39 -5.58 -0.79
C ILE A 32 -0.90 -5.32 -0.88
N VAL A 33 -0.43 -4.24 -0.28
CA VAL A 33 0.97 -3.97 0.04
C VAL A 33 1.09 -3.87 1.56
N ALA A 34 2.11 -4.49 2.13
CA ALA A 34 2.43 -4.48 3.54
C ALA A 34 3.94 -4.34 3.70
N ASP A 35 4.37 -3.31 4.42
CA ASP A 35 5.76 -3.01 4.74
C ASP A 35 6.02 -3.45 6.18
N GLY A 36 6.88 -4.45 6.33
CA GLY A 36 7.17 -5.08 7.59
C GLY A 36 8.25 -4.36 8.38
N MET A 37 8.06 -4.20 9.66
CA MET A 37 9.03 -3.62 10.57
C MET A 37 9.30 -4.52 11.77
N GLY A 38 10.53 -4.52 12.23
CA GLY A 38 10.97 -5.31 13.39
C GLY A 38 12.34 -5.92 13.13
N GLY A 39 13.24 -5.90 14.09
CA GLY A 39 14.57 -6.47 13.89
C GLY A 39 14.55 -7.97 13.55
N HIS A 40 15.54 -8.48 12.77
CA HIS A 40 15.80 -9.90 12.53
C HIS A 40 14.62 -10.73 11.97
N ALA A 41 14.18 -10.44 10.75
CA ALA A 41 13.10 -11.18 10.05
C ALA A 41 11.71 -11.15 10.75
N ALA A 42 11.53 -10.32 11.76
CA ALA A 42 10.24 -10.19 12.43
C ALA A 42 9.25 -9.36 11.59
N GLY A 43 9.75 -8.36 10.85
CA GLY A 43 8.97 -7.57 9.91
C GLY A 43 8.40 -8.41 8.76
N GLU A 44 9.23 -9.30 8.16
CA GLU A 44 8.79 -10.24 7.13
C GLU A 44 7.62 -11.10 7.61
N VAL A 45 7.69 -11.61 8.84
CA VAL A 45 6.62 -12.42 9.42
C VAL A 45 5.34 -11.59 9.62
N ALA A 46 5.47 -10.34 10.06
CA ALA A 46 4.31 -9.47 10.28
C ALA A 46 3.62 -9.12 8.96
N SER A 47 4.37 -8.73 7.94
CA SER A 47 3.83 -8.39 6.62
C SER A 47 3.19 -9.60 5.92
N GLU A 48 3.82 -10.78 5.99
CA GLU A 48 3.23 -12.03 5.48
C GLU A 48 1.92 -12.38 6.18
N MET A 49 1.88 -12.30 7.51
CA MET A 49 0.66 -12.57 8.28
C MET A 49 -0.46 -11.60 7.92
N ALA A 50 -0.17 -10.29 7.82
CA ALA A 50 -1.14 -9.28 7.46
C ALA A 50 -1.74 -9.58 6.07
N VAL A 51 -0.90 -9.75 5.06
CA VAL A 51 -1.33 -10.07 3.69
C VAL A 51 -2.20 -11.33 3.65
N ARG A 52 -1.79 -12.39 4.34
CA ARG A 52 -2.52 -13.67 4.37
C ARG A 52 -3.88 -13.54 5.05
N ILE A 53 -3.95 -12.89 6.22
CA ILE A 53 -5.20 -12.75 6.98
C ILE A 53 -6.17 -11.86 6.24
N ILE A 54 -5.71 -10.66 5.82
CA ILE A 54 -6.56 -9.70 5.11
C ILE A 54 -7.09 -10.31 3.81
N SER A 55 -6.24 -10.99 3.02
CA SER A 55 -6.68 -11.60 1.76
C SER A 55 -7.72 -12.71 1.96
N ARG A 56 -7.60 -13.50 3.02
CA ARG A 56 -8.59 -14.53 3.37
C ARG A 56 -9.96 -13.91 3.66
N GLU A 57 -9.98 -12.85 4.47
CA GLU A 57 -11.22 -12.15 4.85
C GLU A 57 -11.85 -11.40 3.65
N LEU A 58 -11.02 -10.85 2.75
CA LEU A 58 -11.47 -10.12 1.56
C LEU A 58 -11.79 -11.03 0.37
N GLY A 59 -11.51 -12.33 0.46
CA GLY A 59 -11.65 -13.26 -0.66
C GLY A 59 -13.10 -13.50 -1.16
N SER A 60 -14.12 -13.00 -0.46
CA SER A 60 -15.54 -13.23 -0.77
C SER A 60 -16.37 -11.93 -0.65
N LEU A 61 -16.14 -11.00 -1.58
CA LEU A 61 -16.79 -9.68 -1.55
C LEU A 61 -17.88 -9.49 -2.63
N ARG A 62 -18.20 -10.54 -3.39
CA ARG A 62 -19.21 -10.44 -4.45
C ARG A 62 -20.58 -10.13 -3.87
N GLY A 63 -21.21 -9.08 -4.41
CA GLY A 63 -22.57 -8.68 -4.06
C GLY A 63 -22.71 -7.82 -2.81
N LEU A 64 -21.62 -7.42 -2.16
CA LEU A 64 -21.66 -6.50 -1.03
C LEU A 64 -21.91 -5.06 -1.51
N ASN A 65 -22.70 -4.31 -0.73
CA ASN A 65 -22.77 -2.85 -0.84
C ASN A 65 -21.55 -2.18 -0.18
N ASP A 66 -21.45 -0.85 -0.26
CA ASP A 66 -20.28 -0.11 0.26
C ASP A 66 -20.11 -0.28 1.77
N ASP A 67 -21.18 -0.19 2.54
CA ASP A 67 -21.13 -0.33 3.99
C ASP A 67 -20.63 -1.72 4.39
N GLN A 68 -21.17 -2.76 3.76
CA GLN A 68 -20.75 -4.13 3.99
C GLN A 68 -19.30 -4.39 3.57
N ALA A 69 -18.86 -3.83 2.44
CA ALA A 69 -17.48 -3.93 1.99
C ALA A 69 -16.54 -3.18 2.94
N GLY A 70 -16.93 -1.98 3.41
CA GLY A 70 -16.19 -1.21 4.39
C GLY A 70 -16.04 -1.93 5.72
N GLU A 71 -17.11 -2.49 6.25
CA GLU A 71 -17.06 -3.26 7.50
C GLU A 71 -16.20 -4.52 7.36
N ARG A 72 -16.25 -5.19 6.22
CA ARG A 72 -15.40 -6.35 5.95
C ARG A 72 -13.93 -5.98 5.85
N MET A 73 -13.59 -4.86 5.20
CA MET A 73 -12.23 -4.34 5.14
C MET A 73 -11.72 -3.98 6.54
N ARG A 74 -12.53 -3.26 7.32
CA ARG A 74 -12.19 -2.90 8.71
C ARG A 74 -11.93 -4.14 9.56
N HIS A 75 -12.84 -5.10 9.51
CA HIS A 75 -12.71 -6.36 10.24
C HIS A 75 -11.45 -7.12 9.84
N ALA A 76 -11.15 -7.24 8.54
CA ALA A 76 -9.98 -7.94 8.05
C ALA A 76 -8.66 -7.36 8.60
N ILE A 77 -8.57 -6.01 8.66
CA ILE A 77 -7.38 -5.33 9.19
C ILE A 77 -7.28 -5.49 10.71
N ILE A 78 -8.40 -5.41 11.43
CA ILE A 78 -8.44 -5.62 12.89
C ILE A 78 -8.06 -7.06 13.25
N GLU A 79 -8.55 -8.06 12.53
CA GLU A 79 -8.17 -9.47 12.71
C GLU A 79 -6.66 -9.69 12.46
N ALA A 80 -6.10 -9.08 11.43
CA ALA A 80 -4.67 -9.12 11.19
C ALA A 80 -3.89 -8.50 12.35
N ASN A 81 -4.35 -7.34 12.85
CA ASN A 81 -3.75 -6.67 14.00
C ASN A 81 -3.74 -7.57 15.25
N ALA A 82 -4.90 -8.13 15.61
CA ALA A 82 -5.03 -8.99 16.77
C ALA A 82 -4.08 -10.20 16.69
N ALA A 83 -4.05 -10.87 15.54
CA ALA A 83 -3.21 -12.05 15.36
C ALA A 83 -1.70 -11.73 15.43
N ILE A 84 -1.27 -10.58 14.89
CA ILE A 84 0.14 -10.17 14.93
C ILE A 84 0.48 -9.70 16.35
N PHE A 85 -0.37 -8.91 16.99
CA PHE A 85 -0.16 -8.42 18.34
C PHE A 85 -0.05 -9.58 19.36
N ASP A 86 -0.96 -10.57 19.31
CA ASP A 86 -0.91 -11.76 20.17
C ASP A 86 0.42 -12.50 20.02
N ARG A 87 0.93 -12.58 18.80
CA ARG A 87 2.20 -13.23 18.53
C ARG A 87 3.39 -12.45 19.11
N THR A 88 3.35 -11.11 19.13
CA THR A 88 4.38 -10.30 19.79
C THR A 88 4.45 -10.52 21.32
N LEU A 89 3.33 -10.90 21.93
CA LEU A 89 3.24 -11.17 23.36
C LEU A 89 3.74 -12.58 23.73
N THR A 90 3.56 -13.55 22.84
CA THR A 90 3.84 -14.97 23.09
C THR A 90 5.23 -15.42 22.62
N GLU A 91 5.79 -14.81 21.56
CA GLU A 91 7.08 -15.17 20.98
C GLU A 91 8.11 -14.06 21.22
N HIS A 92 9.12 -14.34 22.05
CA HIS A 92 10.12 -13.35 22.46
C HIS A 92 10.94 -12.76 21.31
N ASP A 93 11.23 -13.56 20.28
CA ASP A 93 11.96 -13.16 19.07
C ASP A 93 11.10 -12.35 18.08
N LYS A 94 9.79 -12.22 18.36
CA LYS A 94 8.84 -11.44 17.57
C LYS A 94 8.37 -10.15 18.27
N ARG A 95 8.97 -9.82 19.40
CA ARG A 95 8.62 -8.58 20.12
C ARG A 95 8.88 -7.35 19.29
N GLY A 96 7.86 -6.49 19.22
CA GLY A 96 7.93 -5.24 18.47
C GLY A 96 7.82 -5.40 16.95
N MET A 97 7.51 -6.59 16.44
CA MET A 97 7.16 -6.73 15.04
C MET A 97 5.86 -6.00 14.73
N GLY A 98 5.77 -5.44 13.56
CA GLY A 98 4.58 -4.79 13.04
C GLY A 98 4.65 -4.67 11.54
N THR A 99 3.61 -4.14 10.95
CA THR A 99 3.58 -3.90 9.50
C THR A 99 2.60 -2.79 9.17
N THR A 100 2.83 -2.11 8.06
CA THR A 100 1.81 -1.31 7.40
C THR A 100 0.80 -2.20 6.68
N THR A 101 -0.28 -1.65 6.20
CA THR A 101 -1.11 -2.24 5.15
C THR A 101 -1.80 -1.17 4.32
N THR A 102 -1.72 -1.33 3.00
CA THR A 102 -2.55 -0.63 2.03
C THR A 102 -3.26 -1.70 1.21
N ALA A 103 -4.54 -1.95 1.53
CA ALA A 103 -5.36 -2.96 0.89
C ALA A 103 -6.40 -2.30 -0.03
N LEU A 104 -6.46 -2.73 -1.28
CA LEU A 104 -7.39 -2.26 -2.30
C LEU A 104 -8.33 -3.38 -2.73
N ILE A 105 -9.63 -3.05 -2.84
CA ILE A 105 -10.64 -3.88 -3.47
C ILE A 105 -11.24 -3.14 -4.65
N LEU A 106 -11.30 -3.81 -5.80
CA LEU A 106 -12.07 -3.35 -6.95
C LEU A 106 -13.52 -3.86 -6.84
N LEU A 107 -14.45 -2.96 -6.73
CA LEU A 107 -15.89 -3.20 -6.80
C LEU A 107 -16.42 -2.80 -8.20
N PRO A 108 -17.66 -3.13 -8.58
CA PRO A 108 -18.22 -2.65 -9.84
C PRO A 108 -18.20 -1.11 -9.91
N GLN A 109 -17.38 -0.55 -10.81
CA GLN A 109 -17.19 0.91 -11.05
C GLN A 109 -16.69 1.72 -9.83
N ARG A 110 -16.16 1.06 -8.81
CA ARG A 110 -15.67 1.70 -7.57
C ARG A 110 -14.47 0.97 -7.02
N TYR A 111 -13.76 1.63 -6.13
CA TYR A 111 -12.72 1.01 -5.29
C TYR A 111 -12.97 1.33 -3.82
N LEU A 112 -12.48 0.45 -2.98
CA LEU A 112 -12.33 0.64 -1.55
C LEU A 112 -10.88 0.40 -1.17
N LEU A 113 -10.29 1.34 -0.43
CA LEU A 113 -8.98 1.19 0.20
C LEU A 113 -9.14 1.10 1.71
N GLY A 114 -8.35 0.23 2.33
CA GLY A 114 -8.12 0.19 3.77
C GLY A 114 -6.65 0.47 4.05
N GLN A 115 -6.37 1.40 4.98
CA GLN A 115 -5.03 1.94 5.23
C GLN A 115 -4.66 1.89 6.71
N VAL A 116 -3.46 1.41 6.99
CA VAL A 116 -2.72 1.58 8.25
C VAL A 116 -1.23 1.72 7.93
N GLY A 117 -0.59 2.79 8.40
CA GLY A 117 0.82 3.07 8.15
C GLY A 117 1.05 4.15 7.10
N ASP A 118 2.20 4.16 6.47
CA ASP A 118 2.69 5.14 5.51
C ASP A 118 3.00 4.57 4.12
N SER A 119 2.69 3.29 3.89
CA SER A 119 2.54 2.78 2.52
C SER A 119 1.37 3.50 1.85
N ARG A 120 1.48 3.86 0.58
CA ARG A 120 0.57 4.80 -0.06
C ARG A 120 -0.23 4.18 -1.20
N ALA A 121 -1.41 4.73 -1.44
CA ALA A 121 -2.17 4.52 -2.67
C ALA A 121 -2.37 5.84 -3.42
N TYR A 122 -2.16 5.78 -4.74
CA TYR A 122 -2.32 6.91 -5.65
C TYR A 122 -3.30 6.59 -6.76
N LEU A 123 -3.91 7.64 -7.30
CA LEU A 123 -4.77 7.59 -8.49
C LEU A 123 -4.25 8.57 -9.54
N LEU A 124 -3.94 8.06 -10.73
CA LEU A 124 -3.74 8.87 -11.93
C LEU A 124 -5.04 8.86 -12.75
N ARG A 125 -5.64 10.03 -12.93
CA ARG A 125 -6.87 10.25 -13.71
C ARG A 125 -6.76 11.53 -14.52
N ASP A 126 -7.07 11.47 -15.79
CA ASP A 126 -7.09 12.65 -16.69
C ASP A 126 -5.80 13.49 -16.59
N GLY A 127 -4.66 12.83 -16.44
CA GLY A 127 -3.34 13.47 -16.29
C GLY A 127 -3.05 14.03 -14.89
N HIS A 128 -3.98 13.97 -13.94
CA HIS A 128 -3.78 14.37 -12.55
C HIS A 128 -3.38 13.17 -11.71
N PHE A 129 -2.28 13.29 -10.98
CA PHE A 129 -1.78 12.29 -10.05
C PHE A 129 -2.04 12.75 -8.62
N LEU A 130 -2.72 11.93 -7.83
CA LEU A 130 -3.17 12.27 -6.49
C LEU A 130 -2.88 11.12 -5.53
N GLN A 131 -2.26 11.40 -4.40
CA GLN A 131 -2.23 10.50 -3.26
C GLN A 131 -3.65 10.40 -2.69
N VAL A 132 -4.19 9.18 -2.62
CA VAL A 132 -5.55 8.91 -2.11
C VAL A 132 -5.52 8.68 -0.61
N THR A 133 -4.52 7.95 -0.12
CA THR A 133 -4.34 7.64 1.30
C THR A 133 -3.58 8.77 2.00
N LYS A 134 -3.73 8.83 3.32
CA LYS A 134 -2.98 9.74 4.18
C LYS A 134 -2.06 8.94 5.09
N ASP A 135 -0.80 9.33 5.16
CA ASP A 135 0.20 8.61 5.93
C ASP A 135 -0.10 8.71 7.44
N HIS A 136 0.06 7.61 8.15
CA HIS A 136 0.09 7.59 9.61
C HIS A 136 1.55 7.73 10.08
N SER A 137 2.11 8.91 9.87
CA SER A 137 3.49 9.24 10.23
C SER A 137 3.57 10.52 11.05
N TYR A 138 4.64 10.63 11.85
CA TYR A 138 4.90 11.83 12.64
C TYR A 138 4.93 13.09 11.76
N VAL A 139 5.61 13.03 10.65
CA VAL A 139 5.75 14.19 9.77
C VAL A 139 4.43 14.60 9.12
N GLN A 140 3.55 13.64 8.80
CA GLN A 140 2.22 13.95 8.29
C GLN A 140 1.36 14.66 9.34
N GLU A 141 1.43 14.25 10.60
CA GLU A 141 0.75 14.96 11.70
C GLU A 141 1.25 16.40 11.84
N GLN A 142 2.56 16.65 11.65
CA GLN A 142 3.10 18.01 11.68
C GLN A 142 2.64 18.84 10.46
N VAL A 143 2.48 18.23 9.30
CA VAL A 143 1.91 18.90 8.11
C VAL A 143 0.44 19.27 8.37
N ASP A 144 -0.34 18.38 8.96
CA ASP A 144 -1.75 18.62 9.29
C ASP A 144 -1.94 19.77 10.28
N LEU A 145 -1.00 19.90 11.22
CA LEU A 145 -0.98 21.01 12.19
C LEU A 145 -0.44 22.32 11.60
N GLY A 146 0.01 22.32 10.33
CA GLY A 146 0.64 23.47 9.68
C GLY A 146 2.02 23.81 10.20
N LEU A 147 2.70 22.89 10.91
CA LEU A 147 4.03 23.06 11.45
C LEU A 147 5.14 22.73 10.45
N LEU A 148 4.86 21.88 9.47
CA LEU A 148 5.74 21.58 8.36
C LEU A 148 5.01 21.74 7.03
N THR A 149 5.75 22.10 5.97
CA THR A 149 5.26 21.90 4.59
C THR A 149 5.50 20.45 4.15
N PRO A 150 4.80 19.96 3.10
CA PRO A 150 5.08 18.62 2.56
C PRO A 150 6.55 18.42 2.16
N GLU A 151 7.20 19.45 1.59
CA GLU A 151 8.60 19.40 1.20
C GLU A 151 9.52 19.30 2.42
N GLN A 152 9.21 20.00 3.51
CA GLN A 152 9.96 19.91 4.77
C GLN A 152 9.77 18.53 5.42
N ALA A 153 8.55 17.99 5.38
CA ALA A 153 8.24 16.66 5.92
C ALA A 153 9.08 15.56 5.24
N ARG A 154 9.25 15.64 3.91
CA ARG A 154 9.98 14.67 3.12
C ARG A 154 11.46 14.53 3.52
N VAL A 155 12.11 15.62 3.93
CA VAL A 155 13.54 15.63 4.31
C VAL A 155 13.76 15.71 5.83
N HIS A 156 12.69 15.55 6.60
CA HIS A 156 12.75 15.64 8.06
C HIS A 156 13.48 14.41 8.66
N PRO A 157 14.29 14.57 9.73
CA PRO A 157 14.98 13.45 10.38
C PRO A 157 14.06 12.31 10.87
N TYR A 158 12.79 12.62 11.12
CA TYR A 158 11.76 11.66 11.55
C TYR A 158 10.75 11.34 10.42
N SER A 159 11.14 11.46 9.15
CA SER A 159 10.27 11.18 8.00
C SER A 159 9.79 9.73 7.95
N ASN A 160 10.57 8.80 8.49
CA ASN A 160 10.26 7.36 8.57
C ASN A 160 9.62 6.94 9.90
N VAL A 161 9.21 7.88 10.77
CA VAL A 161 8.56 7.55 12.04
C VAL A 161 7.06 7.42 11.82
N ILE A 162 6.56 6.19 11.85
CA ILE A 162 5.13 5.91 11.77
C ILE A 162 4.45 6.03 13.14
N THR A 163 3.21 6.50 13.16
CA THR A 163 2.40 6.69 14.37
C THR A 163 1.32 5.63 14.52
N ARG A 164 1.06 4.84 13.48
CA ARG A 164 0.09 3.75 13.48
C ARG A 164 0.56 2.61 12.59
N CYS A 165 0.58 1.39 13.13
CA CYS A 165 0.88 0.17 12.38
C CYS A 165 0.09 -1.02 12.94
N ILE A 166 0.01 -2.08 12.17
CA ILE A 166 -0.60 -3.35 12.56
C ILE A 166 0.38 -4.11 13.45
N GLY A 167 -0.10 -4.66 14.57
CA GLY A 167 0.66 -5.50 15.49
C GLY A 167 1.38 -4.77 16.62
N ALA A 168 1.45 -3.42 16.62
CA ALA A 168 2.11 -2.67 17.68
C ALA A 168 1.27 -2.51 18.94
N ASN A 169 -0.04 -2.42 18.79
CA ASN A 169 -0.99 -2.22 19.88
C ASN A 169 -2.15 -3.22 19.80
N ALA A 170 -2.83 -3.45 20.91
CA ALA A 170 -4.00 -4.34 20.95
C ALA A 170 -5.13 -3.89 20.01
N GLU A 171 -5.27 -2.59 19.84
CA GLU A 171 -6.30 -1.99 18.98
C GLU A 171 -5.66 -1.19 17.85
N VAL A 172 -6.30 -1.24 16.68
CA VAL A 172 -5.96 -0.42 15.51
C VAL A 172 -7.24 0.10 14.86
N VAL A 173 -7.20 1.34 14.39
CA VAL A 173 -8.30 1.95 13.62
C VAL A 173 -7.80 2.17 12.19
N PRO A 174 -8.25 1.38 11.22
CA PRO A 174 -7.91 1.60 9.82
C PRO A 174 -8.71 2.75 9.22
N ASP A 175 -8.07 3.54 8.37
CA ASP A 175 -8.75 4.52 7.54
C ASP A 175 -9.29 3.85 6.28
N LEU A 176 -10.51 4.25 5.86
CA LEU A 176 -11.16 3.72 4.67
C LEU A 176 -11.40 4.84 3.65
N TYR A 177 -11.08 4.56 2.37
CA TYR A 177 -11.27 5.49 1.27
C TYR A 177 -12.09 4.82 0.18
N PHE A 178 -13.15 5.49 -0.24
CA PHE A 178 -14.02 5.05 -1.32
C PHE A 178 -13.90 5.97 -2.50
N GLY A 179 -13.91 5.43 -3.70
CA GLY A 179 -13.89 6.22 -4.91
C GLY A 179 -14.50 5.51 -6.11
N HIS A 180 -14.89 6.30 -7.10
CA HIS A 180 -15.37 5.78 -8.37
C HIS A 180 -14.19 5.48 -9.30
N LEU A 181 -14.33 4.42 -10.11
CA LEU A 181 -13.39 4.07 -11.17
C LEU A 181 -13.92 4.52 -12.53
N ARG A 182 -13.00 4.97 -13.38
CA ARG A 182 -13.27 5.35 -14.77
C ARG A 182 -12.29 4.61 -15.69
N PRO A 183 -12.70 4.32 -16.92
CA PRO A 183 -11.78 3.84 -17.93
C PRO A 183 -10.58 4.79 -18.09
N GLY A 184 -9.38 4.23 -18.10
CA GLY A 184 -8.13 4.99 -18.18
C GLY A 184 -7.49 5.34 -16.84
N ASP A 185 -8.19 5.14 -15.72
CA ASP A 185 -7.60 5.31 -14.39
C ASP A 185 -6.42 4.35 -14.18
N VAL A 186 -5.39 4.83 -13.49
CA VAL A 186 -4.28 4.00 -13.01
C VAL A 186 -4.18 4.16 -11.50
N LEU A 187 -4.24 3.04 -10.78
CA LEU A 187 -4.01 2.98 -9.35
C LEU A 187 -2.61 2.44 -9.10
N LEU A 188 -1.88 3.06 -8.17
CA LEU A 188 -0.58 2.61 -7.68
C LEU A 188 -0.68 2.40 -6.17
N LEU A 189 -0.30 1.22 -5.69
CA LEU A 189 -0.01 0.95 -4.27
C LEU A 189 1.50 0.80 -4.14
N ALA A 190 2.09 1.41 -3.12
CA ALA A 190 3.53 1.43 -2.94
C ALA A 190 3.93 1.44 -1.46
N SER A 191 5.01 0.72 -1.10
CA SER A 191 5.71 0.91 0.17
C SER A 191 6.55 2.21 0.16
N ASP A 192 7.02 2.62 1.32
CA ASP A 192 7.78 3.85 1.51
C ASP A 192 9.15 3.81 0.79
N GLY A 193 9.74 2.63 0.60
CA GLY A 193 10.96 2.47 -0.18
C GLY A 193 10.83 2.91 -1.65
N LEU A 194 9.62 2.91 -2.22
CA LEU A 194 9.38 3.55 -3.51
C LEU A 194 9.21 5.06 -3.36
N THR A 195 8.28 5.50 -2.50
CA THR A 195 7.88 6.90 -2.38
C THR A 195 8.92 7.77 -1.67
N GLY A 196 9.77 7.16 -0.86
CA GLY A 196 10.95 7.78 -0.29
C GLY A 196 12.04 8.10 -1.33
N MET A 197 12.18 7.25 -2.36
CA MET A 197 13.18 7.44 -3.42
C MET A 197 12.66 8.28 -4.60
N LEU A 198 11.37 8.24 -4.89
CA LEU A 198 10.77 8.93 -6.04
C LEU A 198 9.73 9.94 -5.57
N GLU A 199 9.84 11.16 -6.09
CA GLU A 199 8.85 12.21 -5.87
C GLU A 199 7.58 11.94 -6.69
N ASP A 200 6.45 12.48 -6.24
CA ASP A 200 5.14 12.26 -6.85
C ASP A 200 5.11 12.71 -8.32
N GLU A 201 5.80 13.81 -8.66
CA GLU A 201 5.94 14.29 -10.03
C GLU A 201 6.64 13.27 -10.93
N TYR A 202 7.67 12.58 -10.39
CA TYR A 202 8.40 11.57 -11.14
C TYR A 202 7.60 10.27 -11.29
N LEU A 203 6.88 9.86 -10.24
CA LEU A 203 5.91 8.76 -10.31
C LEU A 203 4.87 9.03 -11.41
N ALA A 204 4.29 10.22 -11.39
CA ALA A 204 3.34 10.68 -12.39
C ALA A 204 3.92 10.66 -13.82
N GLN A 205 5.15 11.09 -14.00
CA GLN A 205 5.83 11.10 -15.30
C GLN A 205 5.96 9.68 -15.87
N ILE A 206 6.36 8.70 -15.06
CA ILE A 206 6.48 7.31 -15.51
C ILE A 206 5.11 6.75 -15.91
N LEU A 207 4.07 6.99 -15.11
CA LEU A 207 2.73 6.44 -15.33
C LEU A 207 1.98 7.10 -16.49
N LYS A 208 2.34 8.35 -16.85
CA LYS A 208 1.84 9.05 -18.07
C LYS A 208 2.56 8.62 -19.33
N GLY A 209 3.72 7.99 -19.18
CA GLY A 209 4.52 7.53 -20.31
C GLY A 209 3.92 6.31 -21.02
N GLU A 210 4.47 6.00 -22.18
CA GLU A 210 4.08 4.79 -22.93
C GLU A 210 4.34 3.51 -22.14
N GLY A 211 3.45 2.53 -22.32
CA GLY A 211 3.57 1.22 -21.73
C GLY A 211 2.30 0.76 -21.02
N GLY A 212 2.48 -0.24 -20.18
CA GLY A 212 1.43 -0.82 -19.34
C GLY A 212 1.96 -1.14 -17.93
N PRO A 213 1.12 -1.70 -17.06
CA PRO A 213 1.47 -1.91 -15.65
C PRO A 213 2.81 -2.61 -15.42
N GLN A 214 3.14 -3.65 -16.20
CA GLN A 214 4.42 -4.36 -16.05
C GLN A 214 5.63 -3.46 -16.36
N GLN A 215 5.58 -2.71 -17.46
CA GLN A 215 6.69 -1.84 -17.85
C GLN A 215 6.84 -0.67 -16.87
N TRP A 216 5.72 -0.15 -16.36
CA TRP A 216 5.75 0.94 -15.39
C TRP A 216 6.30 0.48 -14.04
N VAL A 217 5.84 -0.67 -13.51
CA VAL A 217 6.36 -1.17 -12.22
C VAL A 217 7.86 -1.47 -12.31
N ASP A 218 8.32 -2.04 -13.42
CA ASP A 218 9.74 -2.31 -13.63
C ASP A 218 10.56 -1.01 -13.68
N ARG A 219 10.07 0.03 -14.37
CA ARG A 219 10.72 1.35 -14.41
C ARG A 219 10.77 2.00 -13.02
N LEU A 220 9.67 1.94 -12.26
CA LEU A 220 9.59 2.50 -10.90
C LEU A 220 10.63 1.85 -9.97
N ILE A 221 10.63 0.54 -9.88
CA ILE A 221 11.55 -0.21 -9.01
C ILE A 221 13.01 0.01 -9.42
N ASN A 222 13.31 -0.08 -10.72
CA ASN A 222 14.69 0.13 -11.22
C ASN A 222 15.17 1.57 -10.94
N GLU A 223 14.31 2.57 -11.08
CA GLU A 223 14.68 3.95 -10.81
C GLU A 223 14.86 4.23 -9.32
N ALA A 224 14.02 3.66 -8.44
CA ALA A 224 14.19 3.75 -6.99
C ALA A 224 15.55 3.14 -6.57
N ASN A 225 15.90 1.97 -7.11
CA ASN A 225 17.21 1.35 -6.90
C ASN A 225 18.35 2.22 -7.42
N ARG A 226 18.22 2.83 -8.60
CA ARG A 226 19.24 3.72 -9.17
C ARG A 226 19.47 4.97 -8.31
N ARG A 227 18.45 5.44 -7.59
CA ARG A 227 18.52 6.59 -6.67
C ARG A 227 19.02 6.22 -5.26
N GLY A 228 19.36 4.96 -5.05
CA GLY A 228 20.00 4.51 -3.80
C GLY A 228 19.39 3.25 -3.22
N GLY A 229 18.09 2.96 -3.47
CA GLY A 229 17.42 1.75 -2.99
C GLY A 229 17.64 1.51 -1.50
N LEU A 230 17.37 2.53 -0.68
CA LEU A 230 17.73 2.54 0.74
C LEU A 230 16.89 1.55 1.58
N ASP A 231 15.72 1.20 1.07
CA ASP A 231 14.79 0.27 1.71
C ASP A 231 14.27 -0.79 0.73
N ASN A 232 13.46 -1.72 1.24
CA ASN A 232 12.65 -2.63 0.46
C ASN A 232 11.64 -1.85 -0.38
N ILE A 233 11.44 -2.22 -1.64
CA ILE A 233 10.66 -1.44 -2.59
C ILE A 233 9.56 -2.33 -3.17
N THR A 234 8.32 -2.02 -2.89
CA THR A 234 7.18 -2.79 -3.39
C THR A 234 6.18 -1.88 -4.07
N ALA A 235 5.70 -2.30 -5.25
CA ALA A 235 4.67 -1.58 -5.98
C ALA A 235 3.69 -2.54 -6.66
N ILE A 236 2.41 -2.15 -6.66
CA ILE A 236 1.34 -2.77 -7.45
C ILE A 236 0.71 -1.68 -8.32
N LEU A 237 0.58 -1.96 -9.61
CA LEU A 237 -0.09 -1.09 -10.57
C LEU A 237 -1.33 -1.77 -11.13
N ILE A 238 -2.43 -1.03 -11.19
CA ILE A 238 -3.70 -1.47 -11.76
C ILE A 238 -4.19 -0.40 -12.74
N ARG A 239 -4.38 -0.76 -14.01
CA ARG A 239 -4.96 0.11 -15.03
C ARG A 239 -6.36 -0.36 -15.37
N ILE A 240 -7.32 0.55 -15.26
CA ILE A 240 -8.71 0.31 -15.65
C ILE A 240 -8.81 0.45 -17.17
N GLU A 241 -9.13 -0.64 -17.85
CA GLU A 241 -9.21 -0.66 -19.31
C GLU A 241 -10.53 -0.07 -19.79
N PRO A 242 -10.52 0.59 -20.96
CA PRO A 242 -11.75 0.97 -21.63
C PRO A 242 -12.66 -0.24 -21.88
N ASP A 243 -13.95 -0.05 -21.81
CA ASP A 243 -14.88 -1.08 -22.25
C ASP A 243 -14.61 -1.37 -23.73
N ALA A 244 -14.66 -2.66 -24.11
CA ALA A 244 -14.52 -3.01 -25.53
C ALA A 244 -15.60 -2.26 -26.32
N PRO A 245 -15.28 -1.71 -27.50
CA PRO A 245 -16.32 -1.16 -28.35
C PRO A 245 -17.39 -2.23 -28.54
N ALA A 246 -18.65 -1.84 -28.36
CA ALA A 246 -19.77 -2.74 -28.64
C ALA A 246 -19.65 -3.25 -30.08
N ALA A 247 -19.57 -4.57 -30.21
CA ALA A 247 -19.46 -5.23 -31.52
C ALA A 247 -20.76 -5.07 -32.32
#